data_63ef59b7fa035fdae5cb7ea2ef0af94c
#
_entry.id   63ef59b7fa035fdae5cb7ea2ef0af94c
#
_cell.length_a   1.000
_cell.length_b   1.000
_cell.length_c   1.000
_cell.angle_alpha   90.00
_cell.angle_beta   90.00
_cell.angle_gamma   90.00
#
_symmetry.space_group_name_H-M   'P 1'
#
loop_
_entity.id
_entity.type
_entity.pdbx_description
1 polymer ?
#
loop_
_entity_poly.entity_id
_entity_poly.type
_entity_poly.pdbx_seq_one_letter_code
_entity_poly.pdbx_strand_id
1 'polypeptide(L)'
;MTTPDAGARITTVLIAEDDDHLRAALAALIDTTPALVLVGAARDADEAIEFACDSQPDVAIVDVRMPHGGGLKVARELQRRSSNTKVLALTGSTDRDTVLDMLEAGVVGYLVKGSSSEQILESIARAGSGQSTLSAEVTGDVIDELVGQLGTRRRGGEQLRRRRARIERTILGEDGLRVVFQPICALDTLATVGFEALARFPGSTNRGPERWFEEASEVGLHTELEVVAAKLALGRLGELPDDAYLSLNVSPSTAVSASFRRALAGAPAERIVLELTEHAPIADYAAFSAGLAGVRALGTRLAIDDAGAGFASLRHILRLEPEFIKLDITLIAAIESDPSQQALAAGHISFADGIGATVVAEGIEHSDALDALRALGVRYGQGFHLGRPAVLSLAGARTLD
;
A
#
# COMPACT_ATOMS: atom_id res chain seq x y z
N MET A 1 -8.21 -25.90 -67.42
CA MET A 1 -6.81 -25.69 -67.04
C MET A 1 -6.74 -24.26 -66.58
N THR A 2 -6.94 -24.07 -65.29
CA THR A 2 -6.74 -22.80 -64.62
C THR A 2 -5.32 -22.77 -64.12
N THR A 3 -4.53 -21.84 -64.61
CA THR A 3 -3.16 -21.57 -64.17
C THR A 3 -3.13 -21.29 -62.66
N PRO A 4 -2.17 -21.84 -61.90
CA PRO A 4 -2.03 -21.51 -60.49
C PRO A 4 -1.58 -20.04 -60.36
N ASP A 5 -2.24 -19.34 -59.43
CA ASP A 5 -1.98 -17.96 -59.07
C ASP A 5 -0.53 -17.86 -58.56
N ALA A 6 0.30 -17.15 -59.31
CA ALA A 6 1.72 -16.97 -58.99
C ALA A 6 1.85 -15.86 -57.95
N GLY A 7 1.70 -16.18 -56.63
CA GLY A 7 1.89 -15.22 -55.57
C GLY A 7 1.48 -15.65 -54.16
N ALA A 8 1.09 -16.90 -53.93
CA ALA A 8 0.78 -17.36 -52.58
C ALA A 8 2.05 -17.35 -51.70
N ARG A 9 2.12 -16.43 -50.75
CA ARG A 9 3.18 -16.36 -49.72
C ARG A 9 3.16 -17.67 -48.93
N ILE A 10 4.27 -18.40 -48.94
CA ILE A 10 4.42 -19.60 -48.10
C ILE A 10 4.51 -19.14 -46.66
N THR A 11 3.68 -19.69 -45.76
CA THR A 11 3.69 -19.41 -44.33
C THR A 11 4.45 -20.51 -43.61
N THR A 12 5.48 -20.13 -42.86
CA THR A 12 6.26 -21.05 -42.04
C THR A 12 5.57 -21.24 -40.69
N VAL A 13 5.44 -22.50 -40.23
CA VAL A 13 4.69 -22.85 -39.01
C VAL A 13 5.56 -23.68 -38.08
N LEU A 14 5.57 -23.29 -36.80
CA LEU A 14 6.10 -24.08 -35.68
C LEU A 14 4.93 -24.68 -34.90
N ILE A 15 5.06 -25.93 -34.46
CA ILE A 15 4.13 -26.57 -33.51
C ILE A 15 4.84 -26.80 -32.20
N ALA A 16 4.17 -26.52 -31.07
CA ALA A 16 4.59 -26.86 -29.71
C ALA A 16 3.42 -27.56 -29.01
N GLU A 17 3.52 -28.86 -28.80
CA GLU A 17 2.46 -29.71 -28.24
C GLU A 17 3.13 -30.92 -27.58
N ASP A 18 2.78 -31.24 -26.34
CA ASP A 18 3.38 -32.36 -25.60
C ASP A 18 2.74 -33.71 -25.95
N ASP A 19 1.49 -33.74 -26.42
CA ASP A 19 0.84 -34.95 -26.88
C ASP A 19 1.40 -35.39 -28.27
N ASP A 20 2.07 -36.53 -28.30
CA ASP A 20 2.72 -37.09 -29.53
C ASP A 20 1.73 -37.30 -30.66
N HIS A 21 0.49 -37.74 -30.37
CA HIS A 21 -0.53 -38.01 -31.39
C HIS A 21 -1.07 -36.72 -32.00
N LEU A 22 -1.37 -35.74 -31.16
CA LEU A 22 -1.87 -34.44 -31.63
C LEU A 22 -0.78 -33.67 -32.36
N ARG A 23 0.46 -33.70 -31.87
CA ARG A 23 1.62 -33.07 -32.54
C ARG A 23 1.83 -33.67 -33.93
N ALA A 24 1.79 -35.01 -34.06
CA ALA A 24 1.91 -35.70 -35.36
C ALA A 24 0.74 -35.39 -36.30
N ALA A 25 -0.49 -35.31 -35.80
CA ALA A 25 -1.67 -34.96 -36.60
C ALA A 25 -1.60 -33.53 -37.15
N LEU A 26 -1.17 -32.57 -36.33
CA LEU A 26 -0.96 -31.18 -36.74
C LEU A 26 0.18 -31.06 -37.77
N ALA A 27 1.27 -31.78 -37.57
CA ALA A 27 2.37 -31.84 -38.55
C ALA A 27 1.90 -32.37 -39.90
N ALA A 28 1.18 -33.50 -39.91
CA ALA A 28 0.63 -34.08 -41.13
C ALA A 28 -0.36 -33.12 -41.84
N LEU A 29 -1.18 -32.37 -41.09
CA LEU A 29 -2.08 -31.38 -41.65
C LEU A 29 -1.32 -30.25 -42.36
N ILE A 30 -0.24 -29.77 -41.77
CA ILE A 30 0.60 -28.71 -42.34
C ILE A 30 1.32 -29.24 -43.59
N ASP A 31 1.93 -30.41 -43.51
CA ASP A 31 2.69 -31.05 -44.63
C ASP A 31 1.82 -31.32 -45.83
N THR A 32 0.52 -31.57 -45.67
CA THR A 32 -0.44 -31.77 -46.76
C THR A 32 -0.98 -30.48 -47.37
N THR A 33 -0.61 -29.32 -46.83
CA THR A 33 -1.15 -28.02 -47.26
C THR A 33 -0.08 -27.23 -48.03
N PRO A 34 -0.20 -27.06 -49.38
CA PRO A 34 0.86 -26.50 -50.22
C PRO A 34 1.34 -25.08 -49.87
N ALA A 35 0.52 -24.31 -49.15
CA ALA A 35 0.83 -22.93 -48.74
C ALA A 35 1.56 -22.83 -47.36
N LEU A 36 1.76 -23.97 -46.69
CA LEU A 36 2.35 -24.05 -45.37
C LEU A 36 3.66 -24.87 -45.40
N VAL A 37 4.60 -24.50 -44.55
CA VAL A 37 5.85 -25.24 -44.34
C VAL A 37 6.09 -25.43 -42.85
N LEU A 38 6.17 -26.65 -42.38
CA LEU A 38 6.54 -26.97 -41.00
C LEU A 38 8.02 -26.75 -40.81
N VAL A 39 8.40 -25.87 -39.86
CA VAL A 39 9.81 -25.56 -39.55
C VAL A 39 10.29 -26.17 -38.24
N GLY A 40 9.37 -26.71 -37.43
CA GLY A 40 9.69 -27.44 -36.21
C GLY A 40 8.45 -28.00 -35.53
N ALA A 41 8.63 -29.05 -34.73
CA ALA A 41 7.58 -29.70 -33.94
C ALA A 41 8.15 -30.07 -32.58
N ALA A 42 7.98 -29.13 -31.61
CA ALA A 42 8.49 -29.20 -30.26
C ALA A 42 7.53 -29.96 -29.34
N ARG A 43 8.07 -30.63 -28.33
CA ARG A 43 7.32 -31.40 -27.32
C ARG A 43 7.22 -30.66 -25.98
N ASP A 44 7.96 -29.56 -25.80
CA ASP A 44 7.95 -28.75 -24.60
C ASP A 44 8.30 -27.27 -24.90
N ALA A 45 8.22 -26.43 -23.87
CA ALA A 45 8.42 -25.01 -24.04
C ALA A 45 9.86 -24.62 -24.40
N ASP A 46 10.86 -25.34 -23.91
CA ASP A 46 12.27 -25.01 -24.15
C ASP A 46 12.65 -25.33 -25.60
N GLU A 47 12.27 -26.48 -26.08
CA GLU A 47 12.46 -26.91 -27.48
C GLU A 47 11.71 -25.96 -28.45
N ALA A 48 10.50 -25.50 -28.08
CA ALA A 48 9.73 -24.56 -28.89
C ALA A 48 10.43 -23.20 -29.03
N ILE A 49 11.01 -22.70 -27.93
CA ILE A 49 11.74 -21.44 -27.95
C ILE A 49 13.02 -21.56 -28.79
N GLU A 50 13.74 -22.68 -28.69
CA GLU A 50 14.94 -22.94 -29.48
C GLU A 50 14.62 -22.95 -30.97
N PHE A 51 13.63 -23.75 -31.39
CA PHE A 51 13.18 -23.80 -32.79
C PHE A 51 12.72 -22.44 -33.32
N ALA A 52 11.98 -21.70 -32.50
CA ALA A 52 11.50 -20.37 -32.90
C ALA A 52 12.62 -19.34 -33.06
N CYS A 53 13.66 -19.41 -32.24
CA CYS A 53 14.83 -18.53 -32.37
C CYS A 53 15.63 -18.83 -33.63
N ASP A 54 15.78 -20.11 -33.96
CA ASP A 54 16.59 -20.55 -35.12
C ASP A 54 15.86 -20.34 -36.45
N SER A 55 14.57 -20.68 -36.53
CA SER A 55 13.81 -20.68 -37.78
C SER A 55 12.97 -19.40 -38.02
N GLN A 56 12.73 -18.58 -37.00
CA GLN A 56 11.88 -17.38 -37.06
C GLN A 56 10.55 -17.63 -37.82
N PRO A 57 9.68 -18.52 -37.35
CA PRO A 57 8.46 -18.88 -38.04
C PRO A 57 7.49 -17.73 -38.17
N ASP A 58 6.65 -17.71 -39.21
CA ASP A 58 5.57 -16.73 -39.34
C ASP A 58 4.48 -16.96 -38.27
N VAL A 59 4.16 -18.24 -37.99
CA VAL A 59 3.14 -18.66 -37.02
C VAL A 59 3.66 -19.76 -36.11
N ALA A 60 3.38 -19.68 -34.82
CA ALA A 60 3.62 -20.74 -33.84
C ALA A 60 2.29 -21.18 -33.23
N ILE A 61 1.94 -22.46 -33.38
CA ILE A 61 0.81 -23.10 -32.70
C ILE A 61 1.36 -23.67 -31.39
N VAL A 62 0.88 -23.18 -30.24
CA VAL A 62 1.48 -23.49 -28.95
C VAL A 62 0.43 -23.97 -27.97
N ASP A 63 0.58 -25.20 -27.48
CA ASP A 63 -0.27 -25.70 -26.40
C ASP A 63 -0.06 -24.87 -25.13
N VAL A 64 -1.16 -24.47 -24.54
CA VAL A 64 -1.18 -23.69 -23.29
C VAL A 64 -0.56 -24.49 -22.14
N ARG A 65 -0.82 -25.81 -22.08
CA ARG A 65 -0.36 -26.72 -21.02
C ARG A 65 0.63 -27.74 -21.52
N MET A 66 1.92 -27.45 -21.39
CA MET A 66 3.01 -28.38 -21.71
C MET A 66 4.16 -28.24 -20.71
N PRO A 67 5.08 -29.21 -20.62
CA PRO A 67 6.23 -29.15 -19.72
C PRO A 67 7.10 -27.91 -19.89
N HIS A 68 7.91 -27.62 -18.85
CA HIS A 68 8.94 -26.59 -18.80
C HIS A 68 8.41 -25.14 -18.87
N GLY A 69 7.17 -24.92 -18.43
CA GLY A 69 6.61 -23.58 -18.27
C GLY A 69 5.47 -23.23 -19.22
N GLY A 70 5.04 -24.18 -20.06
CA GLY A 70 3.84 -24.10 -20.89
C GLY A 70 3.87 -23.00 -21.95
N GLY A 71 2.74 -22.85 -22.62
CA GLY A 71 2.57 -21.89 -23.71
C GLY A 71 2.79 -20.44 -23.31
N LEU A 72 2.50 -20.08 -22.05
CA LEU A 72 2.71 -18.72 -21.55
C LEU A 72 4.19 -18.30 -21.59
N LYS A 73 5.10 -19.22 -21.21
CA LYS A 73 6.54 -18.99 -21.31
C LYS A 73 6.97 -18.81 -22.75
N VAL A 74 6.50 -19.70 -23.64
CA VAL A 74 6.79 -19.61 -25.08
C VAL A 74 6.32 -18.27 -25.63
N ALA A 75 5.07 -17.90 -25.41
CA ALA A 75 4.52 -16.63 -25.93
C ALA A 75 5.34 -15.43 -25.49
N ARG A 76 5.69 -15.32 -24.20
CA ARG A 76 6.52 -14.22 -23.67
C ARG A 76 7.92 -14.19 -24.27
N GLU A 77 8.57 -15.33 -24.41
CA GLU A 77 9.91 -15.40 -24.99
C GLU A 77 9.92 -15.11 -26.49
N LEU A 78 8.91 -15.57 -27.24
CA LEU A 78 8.77 -15.27 -28.66
C LEU A 78 8.49 -13.77 -28.88
N GLN A 79 7.65 -13.15 -28.06
CA GLN A 79 7.42 -11.71 -28.14
C GLN A 79 8.72 -10.90 -27.95
N ARG A 80 9.64 -11.40 -27.13
CA ARG A 80 10.93 -10.72 -26.85
C ARG A 80 12.00 -11.00 -27.90
N ARG A 81 12.07 -12.25 -28.45
CA ARG A 81 13.18 -12.73 -29.27
C ARG A 81 12.82 -12.95 -30.74
N SER A 82 11.53 -13.13 -31.05
CA SER A 82 11.01 -13.36 -32.38
C SER A 82 9.71 -12.59 -32.59
N SER A 83 9.80 -11.25 -32.53
CA SER A 83 8.64 -10.35 -32.52
C SER A 83 7.74 -10.43 -33.76
N ASN A 84 8.21 -11.02 -34.83
CA ASN A 84 7.44 -11.25 -36.07
C ASN A 84 6.57 -12.50 -36.03
N THR A 85 6.92 -13.49 -35.18
CA THR A 85 6.18 -14.75 -35.03
C THR A 85 4.82 -14.48 -34.38
N LYS A 86 3.75 -14.91 -35.03
CA LYS A 86 2.38 -14.83 -34.50
C LYS A 86 2.06 -16.08 -33.71
N VAL A 87 1.74 -15.98 -32.46
CA VAL A 87 1.45 -17.13 -31.60
C VAL A 87 -0.05 -17.40 -31.58
N LEU A 88 -0.43 -18.60 -31.92
CA LEU A 88 -1.78 -19.15 -31.76
C LEU A 88 -1.76 -20.13 -30.59
N ALA A 89 -2.55 -19.85 -29.57
CA ALA A 89 -2.70 -20.74 -28.42
C ALA A 89 -3.61 -21.92 -28.77
N LEU A 90 -3.16 -23.15 -28.49
CA LEU A 90 -3.96 -24.37 -28.58
C LEU A 90 -4.38 -24.77 -27.16
N THR A 91 -5.67 -24.90 -26.91
CA THR A 91 -6.18 -25.14 -25.54
C THR A 91 -7.28 -26.20 -25.53
N GLY A 92 -7.27 -27.05 -24.51
CA GLY A 92 -8.37 -28.00 -24.23
C GLY A 92 -9.40 -27.43 -23.25
N SER A 93 -9.19 -26.22 -22.75
CA SER A 93 -10.06 -25.57 -21.75
C SER A 93 -10.09 -24.07 -21.99
N THR A 94 -11.24 -23.47 -21.86
CA THR A 94 -11.48 -22.02 -21.93
C THR A 94 -11.43 -21.39 -20.54
N ASP A 95 -10.48 -21.84 -19.68
CA ASP A 95 -10.27 -21.20 -18.39
C ASP A 95 -9.88 -19.74 -18.57
N ARG A 96 -10.67 -18.87 -17.96
CA ARG A 96 -10.68 -17.42 -18.19
C ARG A 96 -9.35 -16.74 -17.86
N ASP A 97 -8.76 -17.10 -16.72
CA ASP A 97 -7.50 -16.50 -16.26
C ASP A 97 -6.34 -16.87 -17.20
N THR A 98 -6.31 -18.11 -17.66
CA THR A 98 -5.34 -18.60 -18.64
C THR A 98 -5.46 -17.87 -19.98
N VAL A 99 -6.67 -17.58 -20.45
CA VAL A 99 -6.91 -16.80 -21.68
C VAL A 99 -6.35 -15.39 -21.57
N LEU A 100 -6.61 -14.72 -20.46
CA LEU A 100 -6.11 -13.36 -20.22
C LEU A 100 -4.58 -13.30 -20.14
N ASP A 101 -3.95 -14.22 -19.41
CA ASP A 101 -2.50 -14.29 -19.28
C ASP A 101 -1.82 -14.49 -20.65
N MET A 102 -2.42 -15.30 -21.51
CA MET A 102 -1.90 -15.56 -22.87
C MET A 102 -2.09 -14.35 -23.79
N LEU A 103 -3.22 -13.62 -23.70
CA LEU A 103 -3.43 -12.38 -24.45
C LEU A 103 -2.45 -11.29 -24.04
N GLU A 104 -2.19 -11.14 -22.71
CA GLU A 104 -1.16 -10.21 -22.20
C GLU A 104 0.24 -10.61 -22.68
N ALA A 105 0.49 -11.89 -22.89
CA ALA A 105 1.74 -12.41 -23.47
C ALA A 105 1.85 -12.23 -24.99
N GLY A 106 0.85 -11.58 -25.66
CA GLY A 106 0.91 -11.25 -27.08
C GLY A 106 0.42 -12.33 -28.03
N VAL A 107 -0.37 -13.30 -27.54
CA VAL A 107 -1.02 -14.32 -28.40
C VAL A 107 -2.07 -13.64 -29.30
N VAL A 108 -2.04 -13.96 -30.60
CA VAL A 108 -2.93 -13.32 -31.60
C VAL A 108 -4.20 -14.10 -31.87
N GLY A 109 -4.32 -15.32 -31.35
CA GLY A 109 -5.51 -16.14 -31.53
C GLY A 109 -5.53 -17.40 -30.70
N TYR A 110 -6.71 -18.01 -30.63
CA TYR A 110 -6.98 -19.24 -29.88
C TYR A 110 -7.57 -20.33 -30.77
N LEU A 111 -7.08 -21.53 -30.59
CA LEU A 111 -7.59 -22.76 -31.17
C LEU A 111 -8.03 -23.70 -30.04
N VAL A 112 -9.20 -24.27 -30.13
CA VAL A 112 -9.66 -25.28 -29.18
C VAL A 112 -9.19 -26.67 -29.66
N LYS A 113 -8.64 -27.48 -28.75
CA LYS A 113 -8.29 -28.88 -29.05
C LYS A 113 -9.57 -29.62 -29.47
N GLY A 114 -9.57 -30.18 -30.70
CA GLY A 114 -10.76 -30.73 -31.32
C GLY A 114 -11.39 -29.85 -32.42
N SER A 115 -10.82 -28.67 -32.70
CA SER A 115 -11.19 -27.90 -33.88
C SER A 115 -10.99 -28.67 -35.15
N SER A 116 -11.84 -28.44 -36.17
CA SER A 116 -11.71 -29.08 -37.47
C SER A 116 -10.40 -28.67 -38.19
N SER A 117 -9.88 -29.51 -39.08
CA SER A 117 -8.71 -29.16 -39.89
C SER A 117 -8.89 -27.85 -40.66
N GLU A 118 -10.08 -27.57 -41.10
CA GLU A 118 -10.44 -26.35 -41.83
C GLU A 118 -10.33 -25.10 -40.96
N GLN A 119 -10.79 -25.17 -39.70
CA GLN A 119 -10.67 -24.10 -38.71
C GLN A 119 -9.22 -23.81 -38.33
N ILE A 120 -8.40 -24.87 -38.18
CA ILE A 120 -6.97 -24.76 -37.88
C ILE A 120 -6.25 -24.05 -39.03
N LEU A 121 -6.47 -24.49 -40.28
CA LEU A 121 -5.86 -23.91 -41.48
C LEU A 121 -6.29 -22.45 -41.69
N GLU A 122 -7.56 -22.12 -41.48
CA GLU A 122 -8.06 -20.75 -41.55
C GLU A 122 -7.38 -19.86 -40.51
N SER A 123 -7.23 -20.35 -39.26
CA SER A 123 -6.58 -19.59 -38.17
C SER A 123 -5.11 -19.36 -38.49
N ILE A 124 -4.38 -20.33 -39.00
CA ILE A 124 -2.99 -20.15 -39.44
C ILE A 124 -2.88 -19.09 -40.54
N ALA A 125 -3.74 -19.15 -41.55
CA ALA A 125 -3.73 -18.22 -42.67
C ALA A 125 -4.01 -16.79 -42.22
N ARG A 126 -4.98 -16.59 -41.32
CA ARG A 126 -5.32 -15.28 -40.73
C ARG A 126 -4.17 -14.77 -39.87
N ALA A 127 -3.60 -15.60 -38.99
CA ALA A 127 -2.46 -15.20 -38.18
C ALA A 127 -1.25 -14.79 -39.02
N GLY A 128 -0.92 -15.58 -40.06
CA GLY A 128 0.15 -15.30 -41.01
C GLY A 128 -0.04 -14.01 -41.81
N SER A 129 -1.29 -13.57 -42.00
CA SER A 129 -1.62 -12.27 -42.60
C SER A 129 -1.69 -11.12 -41.58
N GLY A 130 -1.40 -11.37 -40.29
CA GLY A 130 -1.41 -10.36 -39.21
C GLY A 130 -2.81 -10.05 -38.66
N GLN A 131 -3.81 -10.86 -38.95
CA GLN A 131 -5.17 -10.70 -38.42
C GLN A 131 -5.33 -11.54 -37.14
N SER A 132 -6.01 -10.97 -36.11
CA SER A 132 -6.35 -11.70 -34.89
C SER A 132 -7.44 -12.76 -35.17
N THR A 133 -7.29 -13.94 -34.55
CA THR A 133 -8.23 -15.06 -34.67
C THR A 133 -8.74 -15.45 -33.28
N LEU A 134 -9.73 -14.73 -32.78
CA LEU A 134 -10.46 -15.14 -31.58
C LEU A 134 -11.75 -15.84 -32.00
N SER A 135 -12.02 -17.04 -31.47
CA SER A 135 -13.33 -17.66 -31.65
C SER A 135 -14.43 -16.84 -31.03
N ALA A 136 -15.67 -16.92 -31.53
CA ALA A 136 -16.80 -16.15 -31.02
C ALA A 136 -17.02 -16.38 -29.49
N GLU A 137 -16.74 -17.60 -29.00
CA GLU A 137 -16.84 -17.96 -27.60
C GLU A 137 -15.80 -17.24 -26.73
N VAL A 138 -14.55 -17.19 -27.19
CA VAL A 138 -13.45 -16.47 -26.48
C VAL A 138 -13.62 -14.95 -26.60
N THR A 139 -14.19 -14.48 -27.72
CA THR A 139 -14.42 -13.04 -27.92
C THR A 139 -15.43 -12.47 -26.93
N GLY A 140 -16.52 -13.21 -26.62
CA GLY A 140 -17.53 -12.80 -25.62
C GLY A 140 -16.91 -12.62 -24.23
N ASP A 141 -16.20 -13.65 -23.77
CA ASP A 141 -15.57 -13.65 -22.44
C ASP A 141 -14.48 -12.57 -22.30
N VAL A 142 -13.70 -12.32 -23.33
CA VAL A 142 -12.67 -11.27 -23.37
C VAL A 142 -13.29 -9.87 -23.37
N ILE A 143 -14.38 -9.66 -24.12
CA ILE A 143 -15.08 -8.37 -24.12
C ILE A 143 -15.70 -8.09 -22.76
N ASP A 144 -16.35 -9.07 -22.13
CA ASP A 144 -16.96 -8.91 -20.81
C ASP A 144 -15.91 -8.59 -19.73
N GLU A 145 -14.71 -9.22 -19.82
CA GLU A 145 -13.62 -8.92 -18.91
C GLU A 145 -13.02 -7.52 -19.13
N LEU A 146 -12.76 -7.14 -20.37
CA LEU A 146 -12.29 -5.78 -20.69
C LEU A 146 -13.29 -4.72 -20.21
N VAL A 147 -14.59 -4.96 -20.42
CA VAL A 147 -15.65 -4.08 -19.90
C VAL A 147 -15.65 -4.08 -18.38
N GLY A 148 -15.47 -5.25 -17.74
CA GLY A 148 -15.35 -5.39 -16.28
C GLY A 148 -14.14 -4.65 -15.72
N GLN A 149 -12.96 -4.83 -16.31
CA GLN A 149 -11.71 -4.15 -15.90
C GLN A 149 -11.78 -2.63 -16.15
N LEU A 150 -12.29 -2.19 -17.28
CA LEU A 150 -12.54 -0.77 -17.57
C LEU A 150 -13.55 -0.18 -16.58
N GLY A 151 -14.59 -0.92 -16.22
CA GLY A 151 -15.57 -0.53 -15.21
C GLY A 151 -14.97 -0.42 -13.81
N THR A 152 -14.07 -1.35 -13.45
CA THR A 152 -13.37 -1.36 -12.14
C THR A 152 -12.32 -0.25 -12.07
N ARG A 153 -11.50 -0.08 -13.12
CA ARG A 153 -10.54 1.04 -13.23
C ARG A 153 -11.22 2.39 -13.21
N ARG A 154 -12.35 2.53 -13.90
CA ARG A 154 -13.14 3.77 -13.93
C ARG A 154 -13.75 4.09 -12.56
N ARG A 155 -14.34 3.08 -11.87
CA ARG A 155 -14.86 3.22 -10.51
C ARG A 155 -13.77 3.54 -9.50
N GLY A 156 -12.61 2.85 -9.55
CA GLY A 156 -11.45 3.13 -8.72
C GLY A 156 -10.90 4.54 -8.93
N GLY A 157 -10.74 4.97 -10.18
CA GLY A 157 -10.30 6.33 -10.51
C GLY A 157 -11.28 7.41 -10.05
N GLU A 158 -12.59 7.19 -10.17
CA GLU A 158 -13.60 8.11 -9.68
C GLU A 158 -13.63 8.18 -8.15
N GLN A 159 -13.44 7.04 -7.49
CA GLN A 159 -13.37 6.98 -6.03
C GLN A 159 -12.13 7.72 -5.49
N LEU A 160 -10.96 7.56 -6.12
CA LEU A 160 -9.76 8.32 -5.77
C LEU A 160 -9.94 9.82 -5.99
N ARG A 161 -10.58 10.24 -7.10
CA ARG A 161 -10.89 11.65 -7.35
C ARG A 161 -11.83 12.21 -6.28
N ARG A 162 -12.87 11.47 -5.88
CA ARG A 162 -13.82 11.90 -4.83
C ARG A 162 -13.10 12.00 -3.46
N ARG A 163 -12.20 11.04 -3.13
CA ARG A 163 -11.37 11.11 -1.92
C ARG A 163 -10.48 12.35 -1.95
N ARG A 164 -9.74 12.54 -3.04
CA ARG A 164 -8.86 13.70 -3.22
C ARG A 164 -9.61 15.02 -3.04
N ALA A 165 -10.73 15.21 -3.74
CA ALA A 165 -11.53 16.41 -3.64
C ALA A 165 -12.07 16.67 -2.22
N ARG A 166 -12.43 15.61 -1.47
CA ARG A 166 -12.82 15.73 -0.07
C ARG A 166 -11.65 16.19 0.81
N ILE A 167 -10.48 15.56 0.69
CA ILE A 167 -9.29 15.94 1.45
C ILE A 167 -8.87 17.38 1.13
N GLU A 168 -8.89 17.78 -0.15
CA GLU A 168 -8.60 19.15 -0.58
C GLU A 168 -9.55 20.18 0.06
N ARG A 169 -10.86 19.91 0.11
CA ARG A 169 -11.82 20.79 0.81
C ARG A 169 -11.53 20.90 2.30
N THR A 170 -11.17 19.78 2.95
CA THR A 170 -10.78 19.78 4.36
C THR A 170 -9.53 20.62 4.59
N ILE A 171 -8.53 20.51 3.74
CA ILE A 171 -7.29 21.31 3.77
C ILE A 171 -7.59 22.80 3.58
N LEU A 172 -8.56 23.15 2.73
CA LEU A 172 -9.01 24.53 2.49
C LEU A 172 -9.91 25.08 3.61
N GLY A 173 -10.26 24.27 4.60
CA GLY A 173 -11.08 24.69 5.73
C GLY A 173 -12.60 24.68 5.46
N GLU A 174 -13.03 24.13 4.31
CA GLU A 174 -14.44 24.09 3.92
C GLU A 174 -15.25 23.02 4.65
N ASP A 175 -14.62 21.89 4.99
CA ASP A 175 -15.26 20.71 5.58
C ASP A 175 -15.17 20.65 7.12
N GLY A 176 -14.74 21.71 7.81
CA GLY A 176 -14.87 21.86 9.27
C GLY A 176 -13.96 20.93 10.10
N LEU A 177 -12.71 20.66 9.64
CA LEU A 177 -11.66 20.09 10.49
C LEU A 177 -11.48 20.97 11.74
N ARG A 178 -11.48 20.35 12.89
CA ARG A 178 -11.25 21.01 14.19
C ARG A 178 -10.29 20.18 15.03
N VAL A 179 -9.73 20.80 16.05
CA VAL A 179 -8.85 20.15 17.01
C VAL A 179 -9.48 20.23 18.40
N VAL A 180 -9.44 19.13 19.12
CA VAL A 180 -9.75 19.05 20.55
C VAL A 180 -8.48 18.74 21.32
N PHE A 181 -8.47 19.02 22.61
CA PHE A 181 -7.29 18.95 23.45
C PHE A 181 -7.56 18.01 24.61
N GLN A 182 -6.66 17.06 24.84
CA GLN A 182 -6.72 16.18 26.00
C GLN A 182 -5.60 16.52 26.97
N PRO A 183 -5.91 16.71 28.27
CA PRO A 183 -4.89 17.06 29.25
C PRO A 183 -3.93 15.91 29.51
N ILE A 184 -2.66 16.24 29.67
CA ILE A 184 -1.60 15.40 30.19
C ILE A 184 -1.25 15.95 31.56
N CYS A 185 -1.32 15.09 32.59
CA CYS A 185 -1.19 15.52 33.98
C CYS A 185 0.06 14.90 34.62
N ALA A 186 0.65 15.66 35.55
CA ALA A 186 1.60 15.11 36.50
C ALA A 186 0.85 14.21 37.49
N LEU A 187 1.24 12.97 37.63
CA LEU A 187 0.48 11.97 38.39
C LEU A 187 0.54 12.19 39.90
N ASP A 188 1.56 12.87 40.43
CA ASP A 188 1.71 13.19 41.84
C ASP A 188 0.79 14.30 42.31
N THR A 189 0.67 15.38 41.52
CA THR A 189 -0.08 16.59 41.84
C THR A 189 -1.42 16.74 41.16
N LEU A 190 -1.65 15.92 40.11
CA LEU A 190 -2.76 16.03 39.15
C LEU A 190 -2.79 17.38 38.40
N ALA A 191 -1.71 18.17 38.47
CA ALA A 191 -1.60 19.39 37.69
C ALA A 191 -1.42 19.06 36.18
N THR A 192 -2.14 19.80 35.33
CA THR A 192 -1.97 19.69 33.89
C THR A 192 -0.62 20.25 33.47
N VAL A 193 0.21 19.46 32.83
CA VAL A 193 1.56 19.82 32.35
C VAL A 193 1.62 19.96 30.82
N GLY A 194 0.62 19.46 30.11
CA GLY A 194 0.54 19.54 28.67
C GLY A 194 -0.84 19.15 28.14
N PHE A 195 -0.99 19.28 26.84
CA PHE A 195 -2.20 18.88 26.14
C PHE A 195 -1.82 18.18 24.84
N GLU A 196 -2.48 17.07 24.54
CA GLU A 196 -2.40 16.45 23.23
C GLU A 196 -3.48 17.04 22.31
N ALA A 197 -3.08 17.46 21.12
CA ALA A 197 -3.96 17.96 20.08
C ALA A 197 -4.48 16.82 19.19
N LEU A 198 -5.77 16.63 19.22
CA LEU A 198 -6.44 15.53 18.53
C LEU A 198 -7.35 16.05 17.42
N ALA A 199 -7.05 15.70 16.17
CA ALA A 199 -7.86 16.07 15.00
C ALA A 199 -9.27 15.46 15.08
N ARG A 200 -10.29 16.23 14.68
CA ARG A 200 -11.68 15.79 14.59
C ARG A 200 -12.25 16.22 13.25
N PHE A 201 -12.70 15.25 12.48
CA PHE A 201 -13.24 15.46 11.14
C PHE A 201 -14.77 15.45 11.15
N PRO A 202 -15.43 16.20 10.24
CA PRO A 202 -16.88 16.27 10.18
C PRO A 202 -17.53 14.98 9.70
N GLY A 203 -18.75 14.70 10.16
CA GLY A 203 -19.56 13.59 9.68
C GLY A 203 -19.07 12.20 10.10
N SER A 204 -18.18 12.10 11.06
CA SER A 204 -17.49 10.85 11.40
C SER A 204 -18.09 10.09 12.57
N THR A 205 -19.39 9.81 12.58
CA THR A 205 -19.92 8.84 13.55
C THR A 205 -19.35 7.42 13.36
N ASN A 206 -18.73 7.13 12.20
CA ASN A 206 -18.14 5.82 11.89
C ASN A 206 -16.72 5.88 11.28
N ARG A 207 -16.05 7.04 11.25
CA ARG A 207 -14.71 7.19 10.67
C ARG A 207 -13.81 7.93 11.64
N GLY A 208 -12.89 7.21 12.29
CA GLY A 208 -11.85 7.83 13.11
C GLY A 208 -10.91 8.73 12.30
N PRO A 209 -10.10 9.59 12.96
CA PRO A 209 -9.09 10.42 12.32
C PRO A 209 -8.10 9.62 11.47
N GLU A 210 -7.70 8.44 11.92
CA GLU A 210 -6.79 7.51 11.22
C GLU A 210 -7.23 7.29 9.77
N ARG A 211 -8.51 7.00 9.56
CA ARG A 211 -9.05 6.76 8.21
C ARG A 211 -8.92 7.99 7.29
N TRP A 212 -8.99 9.19 7.82
CA TRP A 212 -8.80 10.41 7.04
C TRP A 212 -7.34 10.58 6.61
N PHE A 213 -6.39 10.30 7.50
CA PHE A 213 -4.96 10.35 7.20
C PHE A 213 -4.54 9.23 6.24
N GLU A 214 -5.09 8.02 6.37
CA GLU A 214 -4.91 6.94 5.39
C GLU A 214 -5.38 7.36 3.99
N GLU A 215 -6.61 7.87 3.88
CA GLU A 215 -7.16 8.34 2.60
C GLU A 215 -6.38 9.53 2.03
N ALA A 216 -5.84 10.39 2.87
CA ALA A 216 -4.93 11.46 2.44
C ALA A 216 -3.62 10.90 1.89
N SER A 217 -3.06 9.85 2.51
CA SER A 217 -1.89 9.12 2.00
C SER A 217 -2.15 8.51 0.62
N GLU A 218 -3.30 7.84 0.43
CA GLU A 218 -3.68 7.23 -0.85
C GLU A 218 -3.76 8.22 -2.01
N VAL A 219 -4.04 9.50 -1.71
CA VAL A 219 -4.14 10.57 -2.72
C VAL A 219 -2.97 11.55 -2.72
N GLY A 220 -1.92 11.27 -1.91
CA GLY A 220 -0.69 12.07 -1.86
C GLY A 220 -0.86 13.44 -1.19
N LEU A 221 -1.78 13.58 -0.22
CA LEU A 221 -2.08 14.82 0.52
C LEU A 221 -1.91 14.66 2.04
N HIS A 222 -1.19 13.63 2.48
CA HIS A 222 -1.04 13.33 3.90
C HIS A 222 -0.34 14.47 4.67
N THR A 223 0.83 14.89 4.15
CA THR A 223 1.62 15.97 4.77
C THR A 223 0.82 17.27 4.84
N GLU A 224 0.09 17.62 3.78
CA GLU A 224 -0.72 18.84 3.74
C GLU A 224 -1.83 18.80 4.81
N LEU A 225 -2.49 17.66 4.97
CA LEU A 225 -3.54 17.49 5.96
C LEU A 225 -3.00 17.55 7.40
N GLU A 226 -1.87 16.88 7.68
CA GLU A 226 -1.20 16.97 8.99
C GLU A 226 -0.75 18.41 9.31
N VAL A 227 -0.18 19.11 8.34
CA VAL A 227 0.24 20.50 8.51
C VAL A 227 -0.95 21.42 8.82
N VAL A 228 -2.12 21.17 8.20
CA VAL A 228 -3.33 21.96 8.53
C VAL A 228 -3.81 21.65 9.93
N ALA A 229 -3.85 20.38 10.35
CA ALA A 229 -4.22 20.00 11.72
C ALA A 229 -3.26 20.63 12.74
N ALA A 230 -1.96 20.58 12.48
CA ALA A 230 -0.95 21.21 13.34
C ALA A 230 -1.13 22.73 13.43
N LYS A 231 -1.39 23.42 12.31
CA LYS A 231 -1.66 24.88 12.33
C LYS A 231 -2.89 25.24 13.13
N LEU A 232 -3.96 24.44 13.07
CA LEU A 232 -5.16 24.66 13.88
C LEU A 232 -4.85 24.49 15.36
N ALA A 233 -4.03 23.50 15.75
CA ALA A 233 -3.59 23.30 17.12
C ALA A 233 -2.70 24.45 17.62
N LEU A 234 -1.68 24.82 16.82
CA LEU A 234 -0.77 25.92 17.12
C LEU A 234 -1.48 27.26 17.27
N GLY A 235 -2.53 27.50 16.47
CA GLY A 235 -3.35 28.70 16.59
C GLY A 235 -4.09 28.84 17.93
N ARG A 236 -4.19 27.75 18.71
CA ARG A 236 -4.82 27.72 20.04
C ARG A 236 -3.79 27.68 21.19
N LEU A 237 -2.49 27.64 20.87
CA LEU A 237 -1.43 27.51 21.89
C LEU A 237 -1.44 28.64 22.92
N GLY A 238 -1.83 29.86 22.53
CA GLY A 238 -1.98 31.00 23.44
C GLY A 238 -3.17 30.92 24.43
N GLU A 239 -4.06 29.92 24.26
CA GLU A 239 -5.17 29.67 25.17
C GLU A 239 -4.81 28.61 26.24
N LEU A 240 -3.66 27.93 26.08
CA LEU A 240 -3.14 26.98 27.06
C LEU A 240 -2.35 27.74 28.16
N PRO A 241 -2.27 27.19 29.38
CA PRO A 241 -1.39 27.71 30.43
C PRO A 241 0.03 27.91 29.91
N ASP A 242 0.71 28.97 30.36
CA ASP A 242 2.04 29.34 29.83
C ASP A 242 3.12 28.26 30.07
N ASP A 243 2.98 27.49 31.14
CA ASP A 243 3.85 26.37 31.53
C ASP A 243 3.47 25.04 30.92
N ALA A 244 2.30 24.94 30.24
CA ALA A 244 1.87 23.73 29.58
C ALA A 244 2.44 23.60 28.18
N TYR A 245 2.83 22.38 27.81
CA TYR A 245 3.24 22.06 26.42
C TYR A 245 2.07 21.58 25.57
N LEU A 246 2.23 21.67 24.26
CA LEU A 246 1.31 21.16 23.27
C LEU A 246 1.96 20.01 22.51
N SER A 247 1.33 18.84 22.54
CA SER A 247 1.74 17.66 21.80
C SER A 247 1.00 17.56 20.48
N LEU A 248 1.73 17.27 19.40
CA LEU A 248 1.24 17.21 18.02
C LEU A 248 1.60 15.86 17.39
N ASN A 249 0.60 15.11 17.00
CA ASN A 249 0.77 13.89 16.21
C ASN A 249 1.24 14.24 14.79
N VAL A 250 2.38 13.71 14.38
CA VAL A 250 2.95 13.93 13.03
C VAL A 250 3.64 12.68 12.51
N SER A 251 3.56 12.44 11.22
CA SER A 251 4.35 11.40 10.56
C SER A 251 5.82 11.82 10.42
N PRO A 252 6.77 10.86 10.30
CA PRO A 252 8.17 11.18 10.06
C PRO A 252 8.39 12.08 8.82
N SER A 253 7.66 11.84 7.74
CA SER A 253 7.75 12.64 6.52
C SER A 253 7.30 14.08 6.72
N THR A 254 6.25 14.29 7.49
CA THR A 254 5.74 15.63 7.82
C THR A 254 6.68 16.35 8.78
N ALA A 255 7.17 15.69 9.82
CA ALA A 255 8.06 16.28 10.83
C ALA A 255 9.30 16.95 10.20
N VAL A 256 9.87 16.38 9.14
CA VAL A 256 11.04 16.92 8.43
C VAL A 256 10.70 17.81 7.24
N SER A 257 9.41 17.99 6.93
CA SER A 257 8.98 18.76 5.75
C SER A 257 9.20 20.27 5.93
N ALA A 258 9.48 20.96 4.82
CA ALA A 258 9.62 22.42 4.82
C ALA A 258 8.29 23.12 5.17
N SER A 259 7.15 22.53 4.84
CA SER A 259 5.81 23.06 5.15
C SER A 259 5.53 23.02 6.64
N PHE A 260 5.92 21.95 7.33
CA PHE A 260 5.77 21.82 8.77
C PHE A 260 6.70 22.79 9.53
N ARG A 261 7.98 22.88 9.14
CA ARG A 261 8.90 23.88 9.73
C ARG A 261 8.37 25.30 9.59
N ARG A 262 7.77 25.66 8.45
CA ARG A 262 7.10 26.97 8.30
C ARG A 262 5.88 27.12 9.19
N ALA A 263 5.15 26.05 9.47
CA ALA A 263 4.01 26.09 10.39
C ALA A 263 4.44 26.33 11.83
N LEU A 264 5.62 25.84 12.24
CA LEU A 264 6.21 26.09 13.56
C LEU A 264 6.82 27.49 13.70
N ALA A 265 7.09 28.18 12.58
CA ALA A 265 7.74 29.48 12.61
C ALA A 265 6.90 30.52 13.38
N GLY A 266 7.48 31.11 14.43
CA GLY A 266 6.82 32.09 15.30
C GLY A 266 6.03 31.51 16.48
N ALA A 267 5.93 30.19 16.60
CA ALA A 267 5.43 29.54 17.80
C ALA A 267 6.57 29.36 18.83
N PRO A 268 6.28 29.40 20.15
CA PRO A 268 7.25 29.06 21.19
C PRO A 268 7.57 27.57 21.13
N ALA A 269 8.59 27.20 20.33
CA ALA A 269 8.89 25.83 19.96
C ALA A 269 9.25 24.95 21.18
N GLU A 270 9.77 25.53 22.24
CA GLU A 270 10.06 24.88 23.52
C GLU A 270 8.80 24.36 24.23
N ARG A 271 7.63 24.88 23.85
CA ARG A 271 6.33 24.37 24.32
C ARG A 271 5.74 23.31 23.43
N ILE A 272 6.42 22.88 22.36
CA ILE A 272 5.89 21.92 21.40
C ILE A 272 6.61 20.58 21.55
N VAL A 273 5.81 19.51 21.62
CA VAL A 273 6.25 18.11 21.56
C VAL A 273 5.72 17.50 20.28
N LEU A 274 6.57 16.83 19.53
CA LEU A 274 6.19 16.10 18.33
C LEU A 274 6.03 14.62 18.69
N GLU A 275 4.85 14.07 18.48
CA GLU A 275 4.58 12.66 18.70
C GLU A 275 4.74 11.88 17.38
N LEU A 276 5.65 10.89 17.37
CA LEU A 276 5.86 9.97 16.28
C LEU A 276 5.39 8.59 16.72
N THR A 277 4.55 7.94 15.92
CA THR A 277 4.12 6.57 16.20
C THR A 277 5.29 5.60 16.04
N GLU A 278 5.44 4.64 16.95
CA GLU A 278 6.47 3.59 16.92
C GLU A 278 6.53 2.86 15.59
N HIS A 279 5.37 2.61 14.98
CA HIS A 279 5.22 1.82 13.76
C HIS A 279 5.47 2.60 12.46
N ALA A 280 5.78 3.90 12.54
CA ALA A 280 6.04 4.69 11.35
C ALA A 280 7.35 4.26 10.65
N PRO A 281 7.30 3.76 9.41
CA PRO A 281 8.51 3.27 8.74
C PRO A 281 9.45 4.43 8.43
N ILE A 282 10.68 4.36 8.93
CA ILE A 282 11.77 5.27 8.60
C ILE A 282 12.76 4.52 7.72
N ALA A 283 12.75 4.80 6.41
CA ALA A 283 13.60 4.12 5.44
C ALA A 283 15.10 4.47 5.62
N ASP A 284 15.39 5.73 5.95
CA ASP A 284 16.74 6.24 6.18
C ASP A 284 16.79 7.07 7.47
N TYR A 285 17.29 6.45 8.54
CA TYR A 285 17.44 7.11 9.84
C TYR A 285 18.43 8.26 9.85
N ALA A 286 19.49 8.20 9.05
CA ALA A 286 20.50 9.26 9.02
C ALA A 286 19.91 10.53 8.40
N ALA A 287 19.22 10.40 7.26
CA ALA A 287 18.53 11.50 6.62
C ALA A 287 17.39 12.05 7.49
N PHE A 288 16.62 11.17 8.13
CA PHE A 288 15.54 11.56 9.04
C PHE A 288 16.08 12.34 10.25
N SER A 289 17.10 11.82 10.95
CA SER A 289 17.70 12.47 12.11
C SER A 289 18.30 13.84 11.74
N ALA A 290 18.94 13.96 10.58
CA ALA A 290 19.44 15.24 10.09
C ALA A 290 18.29 16.26 9.84
N GLY A 291 17.17 15.80 9.27
CA GLY A 291 15.97 16.63 9.09
C GLY A 291 15.34 17.04 10.41
N LEU A 292 15.21 16.10 11.34
CA LEU A 292 14.65 16.31 12.68
C LEU A 292 15.51 17.26 13.53
N ALA A 293 16.84 17.17 13.41
CA ALA A 293 17.75 18.10 14.10
C ALA A 293 17.43 19.56 13.79
N GLY A 294 17.02 19.89 12.54
CA GLY A 294 16.60 21.24 12.17
C GLY A 294 15.31 21.70 12.86
N VAL A 295 14.43 20.79 13.24
CA VAL A 295 13.20 21.09 14.00
C VAL A 295 13.51 21.18 15.51
N ARG A 296 14.31 20.24 16.03
CA ARG A 296 14.78 20.26 17.42
C ARG A 296 15.61 21.50 17.77
N ALA A 297 16.38 22.01 16.81
CA ALA A 297 17.14 23.25 16.95
C ALA A 297 16.26 24.48 17.20
N LEU A 298 14.96 24.42 16.87
CA LEU A 298 13.97 25.44 17.22
C LEU A 298 13.55 25.37 18.70
N GLY A 299 13.88 24.25 19.40
CA GLY A 299 13.50 24.01 20.78
C GLY A 299 12.40 22.93 20.96
N THR A 300 11.89 22.34 19.87
CA THR A 300 10.87 21.30 19.99
C THR A 300 11.43 20.02 20.62
N ARG A 301 10.57 19.34 21.39
CA ARG A 301 10.84 18.04 21.99
C ARG A 301 10.16 16.93 21.18
N LEU A 302 10.61 15.70 21.39
CA LEU A 302 10.11 14.51 20.71
C LEU A 302 9.48 13.55 21.71
N ALA A 303 8.36 12.97 21.34
CA ALA A 303 7.73 11.83 22.00
C ALA A 303 7.64 10.65 20.99
N ILE A 304 7.88 9.45 21.50
CA ILE A 304 7.52 8.23 20.76
C ILE A 304 6.22 7.70 21.33
N ASP A 305 5.25 7.55 20.47
CA ASP A 305 3.89 7.11 20.76
C ASP A 305 3.71 5.60 20.55
N ASP A 306 2.74 4.99 21.25
CA ASP A 306 2.42 3.56 21.22
C ASP A 306 3.62 2.65 21.57
N ALA A 307 4.54 3.11 22.43
CA ALA A 307 5.70 2.30 22.80
C ALA A 307 5.28 1.08 23.61
N GLY A 308 5.61 -0.12 23.10
CA GLY A 308 5.39 -1.38 23.82
C GLY A 308 4.83 -2.55 23.04
N ALA A 309 4.40 -2.34 21.80
CA ALA A 309 3.81 -3.41 20.97
C ALA A 309 4.87 -4.35 20.32
N GLY A 310 6.19 -4.08 20.42
CA GLY A 310 7.21 -4.96 19.83
C GLY A 310 8.66 -4.60 20.07
N PHE A 311 9.58 -5.60 19.90
CA PHE A 311 11.04 -5.45 20.02
C PHE A 311 11.68 -4.45 19.03
N ALA A 312 10.99 -4.09 17.98
CA ALA A 312 11.47 -3.11 17.01
C ALA A 312 11.51 -1.69 17.59
N SER A 313 10.65 -1.40 18.56
CA SER A 313 10.46 -0.09 19.17
C SER A 313 11.67 0.41 19.98
N LEU A 314 12.27 -0.42 20.81
CA LEU A 314 13.43 0.00 21.63
C LEU A 314 14.61 0.49 20.76
N ARG A 315 14.82 -0.14 19.61
CA ARG A 315 15.85 0.27 18.64
C ARG A 315 15.52 1.60 17.96
N HIS A 316 14.25 1.84 17.73
CA HIS A 316 13.73 3.10 17.17
C HIS A 316 13.94 4.24 18.19
N ILE A 317 13.53 4.01 19.44
CA ILE A 317 13.68 4.95 20.56
C ILE A 317 15.17 5.32 20.76
N LEU A 318 16.06 4.33 20.83
CA LEU A 318 17.50 4.56 20.98
C LEU A 318 18.12 5.42 19.87
N ARG A 319 17.59 5.37 18.66
CA ARG A 319 18.10 6.16 17.53
C ARG A 319 17.55 7.59 17.49
N LEU A 320 16.36 7.79 18.01
CA LEU A 320 15.66 9.07 17.95
C LEU A 320 15.91 9.92 19.20
N GLU A 321 16.37 9.31 20.31
CA GLU A 321 16.66 9.98 21.58
C GLU A 321 15.51 10.93 22.01
N PRO A 322 14.27 10.41 22.21
CA PRO A 322 13.12 11.23 22.54
C PRO A 322 13.20 11.75 23.99
N GLU A 323 12.55 12.87 24.25
CA GLU A 323 12.35 13.38 25.59
C GLU A 323 11.19 12.69 26.33
N PHE A 324 10.24 12.11 25.58
CA PHE A 324 9.08 11.41 26.12
C PHE A 324 8.87 10.05 25.45
N ILE A 325 8.38 9.08 26.23
CA ILE A 325 7.91 7.79 25.77
C ILE A 325 6.50 7.59 26.28
N LYS A 326 5.51 7.45 25.37
CA LYS A 326 4.12 7.20 25.74
C LYS A 326 3.89 5.69 25.77
N LEU A 327 3.43 5.19 26.91
CA LEU A 327 3.07 3.78 27.08
C LEU A 327 1.63 3.58 26.64
N ASP A 328 1.44 2.73 25.64
CA ASP A 328 0.13 2.38 25.10
C ASP A 328 -0.81 1.80 26.16
N ILE A 329 -2.10 2.03 26.01
CA ILE A 329 -3.16 1.54 26.89
C ILE A 329 -3.07 0.02 27.12
N THR A 330 -2.59 -0.77 26.15
CA THR A 330 -2.46 -2.23 26.28
C THR A 330 -1.41 -2.65 27.31
N LEU A 331 -0.39 -1.82 27.54
CA LEU A 331 0.65 -2.05 28.56
C LEU A 331 0.18 -1.72 29.97
N ILE A 332 -0.80 -0.81 30.10
CA ILE A 332 -1.32 -0.43 31.39
C ILE A 332 -2.69 -1.06 31.72
N ALA A 333 -3.25 -1.81 30.76
CA ALA A 333 -4.49 -2.55 30.99
C ALA A 333 -4.31 -3.53 32.17
N ALA A 334 -5.19 -3.46 33.16
CA ALA A 334 -5.11 -4.26 34.41
C ALA A 334 -3.82 -4.09 35.22
N ILE A 335 -3.12 -2.94 35.08
CA ILE A 335 -1.87 -2.66 35.79
C ILE A 335 -2.02 -2.73 37.30
N GLU A 336 -3.21 -2.47 37.82
CA GLU A 336 -3.55 -2.54 39.24
C GLU A 336 -3.59 -3.96 39.80
N SER A 337 -3.79 -4.99 38.94
CA SER A 337 -4.05 -6.36 39.37
C SER A 337 -3.17 -7.43 38.73
N ASP A 338 -2.49 -7.14 37.60
CA ASP A 338 -1.63 -8.11 36.91
C ASP A 338 -0.14 -7.85 37.17
N PRO A 339 0.54 -8.74 37.94
CA PRO A 339 1.97 -8.62 38.20
C PRO A 339 2.86 -8.66 36.95
N SER A 340 2.37 -9.33 35.87
CA SER A 340 3.12 -9.41 34.61
C SER A 340 3.11 -8.07 33.90
N GLN A 341 1.96 -7.37 33.88
CA GLN A 341 1.83 -6.01 33.34
C GLN A 341 2.67 -5.03 34.16
N GLN A 342 2.64 -5.13 35.49
CA GLN A 342 3.49 -4.31 36.35
C GLN A 342 4.98 -4.49 36.06
N ALA A 343 5.45 -5.74 35.91
CA ALA A 343 6.84 -6.04 35.58
C ALA A 343 7.24 -5.48 34.20
N LEU A 344 6.34 -5.60 33.21
CA LEU A 344 6.57 -5.08 31.87
C LEU A 344 6.64 -3.53 31.87
N ALA A 345 5.70 -2.87 32.51
CA ALA A 345 5.70 -1.42 32.67
C ALA A 345 6.97 -0.93 33.42
N ALA A 346 7.36 -1.60 34.52
CA ALA A 346 8.58 -1.30 35.26
C ALA A 346 9.84 -1.40 34.37
N GLY A 347 9.88 -2.41 33.48
CA GLY A 347 10.96 -2.57 32.49
C GLY A 347 11.05 -1.37 31.54
N HIS A 348 9.91 -0.90 31.00
CA HIS A 348 9.87 0.27 30.13
C HIS A 348 10.24 1.57 30.86
N ILE A 349 9.78 1.74 32.10
CA ILE A 349 10.14 2.89 32.94
C ILE A 349 11.65 2.92 33.20
N SER A 350 12.23 1.79 33.61
CA SER A 350 13.67 1.67 33.81
C SER A 350 14.49 1.95 32.56
N PHE A 351 14.00 1.48 31.40
CA PHE A 351 14.62 1.78 30.11
C PHE A 351 14.57 3.28 29.79
N ALA A 352 13.41 3.91 29.95
CA ALA A 352 13.22 5.34 29.72
C ALA A 352 14.14 6.18 30.63
N ASP A 353 14.20 5.87 31.90
CA ASP A 353 15.10 6.52 32.85
C ASP A 353 16.58 6.36 32.45
N GLY A 354 16.95 5.18 31.97
CA GLY A 354 18.31 4.88 31.51
C GLY A 354 18.77 5.71 30.32
N ILE A 355 17.84 6.18 29.48
CA ILE A 355 18.12 7.04 28.32
C ILE A 355 17.76 8.53 28.58
N GLY A 356 17.29 8.87 29.78
CA GLY A 356 16.91 10.23 30.14
C GLY A 356 15.53 10.69 29.59
N ALA A 357 14.70 9.78 29.14
CA ALA A 357 13.34 10.06 28.68
C ALA A 357 12.32 9.99 29.83
N THR A 358 11.24 10.74 29.71
CA THR A 358 10.14 10.73 30.68
C THR A 358 8.98 9.88 30.13
N VAL A 359 8.47 8.97 30.97
CA VAL A 359 7.31 8.15 30.63
C VAL A 359 6.02 8.93 30.80
N VAL A 360 5.11 8.81 29.81
CA VAL A 360 3.72 9.25 29.85
C VAL A 360 2.84 8.01 29.72
N ALA A 361 2.03 7.67 30.72
CA ALA A 361 1.11 6.55 30.65
C ALA A 361 -0.21 6.97 29.98
N GLU A 362 -0.71 6.19 29.04
CA GLU A 362 -1.94 6.47 28.31
C GLU A 362 -3.10 5.61 28.78
N GLY A 363 -4.34 6.07 28.52
CA GLY A 363 -5.54 5.29 28.80
C GLY A 363 -5.83 5.07 30.28
N ILE A 364 -5.46 6.00 31.15
CA ILE A 364 -5.82 5.94 32.58
C ILE A 364 -7.32 6.19 32.72
N GLU A 365 -8.10 5.12 32.98
CA GLU A 365 -9.55 5.18 33.06
C GLU A 365 -10.08 5.13 34.51
N HIS A 366 -9.27 4.62 35.45
CA HIS A 366 -9.67 4.36 36.85
C HIS A 366 -8.62 4.83 37.85
N SER A 367 -9.07 5.14 39.09
CA SER A 367 -8.21 5.53 40.20
C SER A 367 -7.16 4.47 40.55
N ASP A 368 -7.54 3.20 40.49
CA ASP A 368 -6.67 2.09 40.90
C ASP A 368 -5.47 1.95 39.94
N ALA A 369 -5.71 2.14 38.63
CA ALA A 369 -4.62 2.21 37.63
C ALA A 369 -3.71 3.41 37.87
N LEU A 370 -4.27 4.57 38.20
CA LEU A 370 -3.50 5.77 38.56
C LEU A 370 -2.58 5.51 39.77
N ASP A 371 -3.08 4.88 40.84
CA ASP A 371 -2.33 4.58 42.05
C ASP A 371 -1.22 3.53 41.77
N ALA A 372 -1.50 2.52 40.97
CA ALA A 372 -0.49 1.56 40.52
C ALA A 372 0.64 2.22 39.72
N LEU A 373 0.31 3.10 38.78
CA LEU A 373 1.31 3.85 37.99
C LEU A 373 2.15 4.79 38.82
N ARG A 374 1.55 5.45 39.80
CA ARG A 374 2.29 6.25 40.81
C ARG A 374 3.27 5.41 41.61
N ALA A 375 2.85 4.23 42.07
CA ALA A 375 3.70 3.31 42.81
C ALA A 375 4.88 2.81 41.98
N LEU A 376 4.72 2.68 40.67
CA LEU A 376 5.78 2.35 39.69
C LEU A 376 6.68 3.55 39.34
N GLY A 377 6.38 4.77 39.81
CA GLY A 377 7.19 5.96 39.57
C GLY A 377 6.91 6.68 38.26
N VAL A 378 5.77 6.40 37.59
CA VAL A 378 5.37 7.11 36.37
C VAL A 378 5.08 8.58 36.72
N ARG A 379 5.68 9.52 35.97
CA ARG A 379 5.57 10.94 36.25
C ARG A 379 4.35 11.58 35.63
N TYR A 380 4.04 11.23 34.38
CA TYR A 380 2.97 11.86 33.62
C TYR A 380 1.98 10.82 33.10
N GLY A 381 0.75 11.24 32.92
CA GLY A 381 -0.27 10.37 32.35
C GLY A 381 -1.42 11.11 31.72
N GLN A 382 -2.15 10.37 30.92
CA GLN A 382 -3.30 10.81 30.15
C GLN A 382 -4.37 9.72 30.17
N GLY A 383 -5.63 10.11 30.17
CA GLY A 383 -6.74 9.17 30.13
C GLY A 383 -8.06 9.80 30.55
N PHE A 384 -9.16 9.10 30.38
CA PHE A 384 -10.49 9.64 30.67
C PHE A 384 -10.72 9.94 32.15
N HIS A 385 -9.97 9.30 33.03
CA HIS A 385 -10.00 9.60 34.46
C HIS A 385 -9.38 10.96 34.77
N LEU A 386 -8.36 11.38 34.03
CA LEU A 386 -7.68 12.67 34.19
C LEU A 386 -8.30 13.80 33.38
N GLY A 387 -8.94 13.48 32.26
CA GLY A 387 -9.67 14.42 31.42
C GLY A 387 -9.99 13.88 30.05
N ARG A 388 -11.16 14.19 29.53
CA ARG A 388 -11.58 13.81 28.19
C ARG A 388 -11.13 14.84 27.17
N PRO A 389 -10.87 14.44 25.90
CA PRO A 389 -10.63 15.40 24.84
C PRO A 389 -11.79 16.42 24.71
N ALA A 390 -11.48 17.70 24.79
CA ALA A 390 -12.46 18.77 24.74
C ALA A 390 -11.97 19.95 23.89
N VAL A 391 -12.90 20.78 23.44
CA VAL A 391 -12.56 22.08 22.84
C VAL A 391 -12.11 23.01 23.99
N LEU A 392 -11.00 23.73 23.79
CA LEU A 392 -10.59 24.73 24.77
C LEU A 392 -11.71 25.78 24.93
N SER A 393 -12.17 25.99 26.16
CA SER A 393 -13.07 27.07 26.46
C SER A 393 -12.28 28.19 27.15
N LEU A 394 -12.59 29.45 26.81
CA LEU A 394 -11.99 30.65 27.42
C LEU A 394 -12.30 30.79 28.92
N ALA A 395 -13.06 29.87 29.50
CA ALA A 395 -13.33 29.80 30.93
C ALA A 395 -12.41 28.75 31.55
N GLY A 396 -11.44 29.17 32.31
CA GLY A 396 -10.38 28.46 32.98
C GLY A 396 -10.66 27.02 33.40
N ALA A 397 -9.65 26.19 33.22
CA ALA A 397 -9.53 24.86 33.75
C ALA A 397 -10.00 24.75 35.21
N ARG A 398 -11.19 24.17 35.38
CA ARG A 398 -11.69 23.53 36.61
C ARG A 398 -13.09 22.99 36.38
N THR A 399 -13.22 21.70 36.16
CA THR A 399 -14.31 20.93 36.73
C THR A 399 -13.82 19.50 36.87
N LEU A 400 -13.25 19.22 38.03
CA LEU A 400 -13.37 17.91 38.65
C LEU A 400 -14.76 17.93 39.31
N ASP A 401 -15.73 17.22 38.74
CA ASP A 401 -16.90 16.68 39.41
C ASP A 401 -17.02 15.19 38.99
#